data_343ef57217d7efcf16c6effff4d0d0c7
#
_entry.id   343ef57217d7efcf16c6effff4d0d0c7
#
_cell.length_a   1.000
_cell.length_b   1.000
_cell.length_c   1.000
_cell.angle_alpha   90.00
_cell.angle_beta   90.00
_cell.angle_gamma   90.00
#
_symmetry.space_group_name_H-M   'P 1'
#
loop_
_entity.id
_entity.type
_entity.pdbx_description
1 polymer ?
#
loop_
_entity_poly.entity_id
_entity_poly.type
_entity_poly.pdbx_seq_one_letter_code
_entity_poly.pdbx_strand_id
1 'polypeptide(L)'
;MSKSPVALIILDGFGCRGETKGNAVAQSKKPNFDRFWSEYPHSHLIASGEAVGLPEGQMGNSEVGHLNIGAGRIVYQSLTRVNIAIREGEFEKNETFTGAMEHVKKNGTALHLFGLLSDGGVHSHIQHMFALLKLAKEEGVEKVYVHAFLDGRDVGPKTATKYIQQTLDKMKEYGVGEFATISGRYYSMDRDKRWERVEKSYRSMVYGEGPTYTNPLDVVEDSYSHGIFDEFVIPSVITKEDGQPVATIHDNDAVIFYNFRPDRAIQISNTFTNDDFRSFDRGPKHPRDLFFVCLTHFSESVDGYVAFKPTNLDNTIGEVLSQNNLKQLRIAETEKYPHVTFFMSGGREEKFPGEERILINSPKVATYDLQPEMSAYEVTDALIKEIQADKFDAILLNFANPDMVGHSGMLEPTIKAIETVDECLGKIVDLILEKGGSVIITADHGNADEVITPEGEPMTAHTTNPVPVIVTKQGIQLRDGGILGDLAPTMLDLLGLQKPAEMTGTSLIK
;
A
#
# COMPACT_ATOMS: atom_id res chain seq x y z
N MET A 1 -25.02 16.38 -31.62
CA MET A 1 -23.64 16.45 -32.08
C MET A 1 -22.97 15.15 -31.69
N SER A 2 -22.20 14.54 -32.57
CA SER A 2 -21.37 13.36 -32.22
C SER A 2 -20.41 13.76 -31.11
N LYS A 3 -20.22 12.88 -30.11
CA LYS A 3 -19.25 13.11 -29.05
C LYS A 3 -17.87 12.69 -29.52
N SER A 4 -16.86 13.43 -29.14
CA SER A 4 -15.44 13.12 -29.36
C SER A 4 -14.85 12.64 -28.02
N PRO A 5 -14.99 11.35 -27.70
CA PRO A 5 -14.62 10.84 -26.37
C PRO A 5 -13.12 10.83 -26.16
N VAL A 6 -12.70 11.02 -24.90
CA VAL A 6 -11.34 10.74 -24.47
C VAL A 6 -11.32 9.42 -23.71
N ALA A 7 -10.49 8.49 -24.17
CA ALA A 7 -10.36 7.16 -23.53
C ALA A 7 -8.98 7.01 -22.87
N LEU A 8 -8.98 6.38 -21.70
CA LEU A 8 -7.79 5.82 -21.05
C LEU A 8 -7.91 4.29 -21.15
N ILE A 9 -6.99 3.68 -21.86
CA ILE A 9 -6.91 2.23 -22.05
C ILE A 9 -5.68 1.70 -21.32
N ILE A 10 -5.91 0.85 -20.33
CA ILE A 10 -4.86 0.25 -19.51
C ILE A 10 -4.67 -1.20 -19.96
N LEU A 11 -3.47 -1.50 -20.47
CA LEU A 11 -3.00 -2.84 -20.80
C LEU A 11 -2.33 -3.40 -19.54
N ASP A 12 -3.11 -4.01 -18.65
CA ASP A 12 -2.66 -4.42 -17.30
C ASP A 12 -1.44 -5.35 -17.37
N GLY A 13 -0.38 -5.01 -16.64
CA GLY A 13 0.85 -5.80 -16.63
C GLY A 13 1.75 -5.68 -17.87
N PHE A 14 1.47 -4.73 -18.78
CA PHE A 14 2.26 -4.54 -20.01
C PHE A 14 3.49 -3.66 -19.74
N GLY A 15 4.57 -4.26 -19.20
CA GLY A 15 5.83 -3.57 -18.93
C GLY A 15 6.71 -3.39 -20.18
N CYS A 16 7.72 -2.54 -20.07
CA CYS A 16 8.69 -2.28 -21.14
C CYS A 16 10.10 -2.69 -20.68
N ARG A 17 10.67 -3.71 -21.37
CA ARG A 17 12.03 -4.21 -21.13
C ARG A 17 12.76 -4.42 -22.45
N GLY A 18 14.05 -4.08 -22.51
CA GLY A 18 14.85 -4.17 -23.73
C GLY A 18 15.21 -5.59 -24.15
N GLU A 19 15.34 -6.53 -23.18
CA GLU A 19 15.65 -7.93 -23.46
C GLU A 19 14.44 -8.66 -24.05
N THR A 20 14.69 -9.53 -25.03
CA THR A 20 13.65 -10.34 -25.66
C THR A 20 13.44 -11.70 -25.00
N LYS A 21 14.49 -12.27 -24.39
CA LYS A 21 14.40 -13.57 -23.72
C LYS A 21 13.42 -13.51 -22.55
N GLY A 22 12.43 -14.39 -22.57
CA GLY A 22 11.39 -14.44 -21.52
C GLY A 22 10.43 -13.24 -21.50
N ASN A 23 10.48 -12.37 -22.49
CA ASN A 23 9.68 -11.16 -22.62
C ASN A 23 8.55 -11.41 -23.65
N ALA A 24 7.32 -11.60 -23.16
CA ALA A 24 6.17 -11.85 -24.03
C ALA A 24 5.77 -10.57 -24.81
N VAL A 25 5.97 -9.40 -24.23
CA VAL A 25 5.69 -8.11 -24.90
C VAL A 25 6.58 -7.92 -26.12
N ALA A 26 7.89 -8.19 -25.98
CA ALA A 26 8.84 -8.04 -27.07
C ALA A 26 8.67 -9.09 -28.17
N GLN A 27 8.19 -10.29 -27.84
CA GLN A 27 8.05 -11.42 -28.79
C GLN A 27 6.68 -11.49 -29.45
N SER A 28 5.66 -10.81 -28.95
CA SER A 28 4.32 -10.80 -29.50
C SER A 28 4.24 -10.00 -30.81
N LYS A 29 3.36 -10.43 -31.70
CA LYS A 29 2.97 -9.66 -32.88
C LYS A 29 1.87 -8.70 -32.51
N LYS A 30 2.23 -7.43 -32.38
CA LYS A 30 1.32 -6.36 -31.93
C LYS A 30 1.30 -5.17 -32.91
N PRO A 31 0.87 -5.41 -34.17
CA PRO A 31 0.96 -4.41 -35.22
C PRO A 31 0.18 -3.12 -34.95
N ASN A 32 -0.91 -3.18 -34.17
CA ASN A 32 -1.70 -2.01 -33.81
C ASN A 32 -0.97 -1.15 -32.78
N PHE A 33 -0.46 -1.77 -31.71
CA PHE A 33 0.35 -1.07 -30.72
C PHE A 33 1.59 -0.45 -31.36
N ASP A 34 2.32 -1.21 -32.20
CA ASP A 34 3.52 -0.73 -32.88
C ASP A 34 3.22 0.42 -33.84
N ARG A 35 2.06 0.40 -34.52
CA ARG A 35 1.56 1.50 -35.34
C ARG A 35 1.31 2.73 -34.51
N PHE A 36 0.55 2.64 -33.41
CA PHE A 36 0.28 3.78 -32.51
C PHE A 36 1.55 4.35 -31.90
N TRP A 37 2.47 3.48 -31.51
CA TRP A 37 3.78 3.89 -31.00
C TRP A 37 4.58 4.70 -32.03
N SER A 38 4.53 4.28 -33.31
CA SER A 38 5.28 4.98 -34.37
C SER A 38 4.62 6.27 -34.86
N GLU A 39 3.28 6.33 -34.83
CA GLU A 39 2.52 7.45 -35.41
C GLU A 39 2.22 8.58 -34.42
N TYR A 40 2.22 8.29 -33.13
CA TYR A 40 1.79 9.24 -32.08
C TYR A 40 2.87 9.51 -31.05
N PRO A 41 2.78 10.68 -30.36
CA PRO A 41 3.63 11.00 -29.23
C PRO A 41 3.55 9.92 -28.15
N HIS A 42 4.71 9.46 -27.70
CA HIS A 42 4.83 8.39 -26.72
C HIS A 42 6.01 8.64 -25.76
N SER A 43 5.99 7.98 -24.63
CA SER A 43 7.04 7.99 -23.60
C SER A 43 6.90 6.75 -22.71
N HIS A 44 7.65 6.73 -21.61
CA HIS A 44 7.55 5.71 -20.57
C HIS A 44 7.17 6.35 -19.25
N LEU A 45 6.43 5.62 -18.42
CA LEU A 45 6.06 6.01 -17.06
C LEU A 45 6.74 5.09 -16.03
N ILE A 46 7.12 5.68 -14.90
CA ILE A 46 7.58 4.92 -13.74
C ILE A 46 6.33 4.38 -13.03
N ALA A 47 6.26 3.05 -12.88
CA ALA A 47 5.11 2.34 -12.31
C ALA A 47 5.48 1.47 -11.10
N SER A 48 6.58 1.79 -10.39
CA SER A 48 7.09 1.04 -9.25
C SER A 48 7.70 1.96 -8.19
N GLY A 49 7.97 1.42 -7.02
CA GLY A 49 8.64 2.13 -5.94
C GLY A 49 7.91 3.39 -5.48
N GLU A 50 8.64 4.41 -5.04
CA GLU A 50 8.07 5.65 -4.49
C GLU A 50 7.21 6.42 -5.50
N ALA A 51 7.43 6.26 -6.80
CA ALA A 51 6.61 6.89 -7.85
C ALA A 51 5.15 6.41 -7.86
N VAL A 52 4.85 5.32 -7.18
CA VAL A 52 3.49 4.79 -6.98
C VAL A 52 3.13 4.66 -5.49
N GLY A 53 3.92 5.26 -4.60
CA GLY A 53 3.67 5.27 -3.17
C GLY A 53 4.11 4.02 -2.41
N LEU A 54 4.92 3.16 -3.03
CA LEU A 54 5.51 1.96 -2.44
C LEU A 54 6.97 2.23 -2.00
N PRO A 55 7.57 1.38 -1.16
CA PRO A 55 9.00 1.46 -0.88
C PRO A 55 9.86 1.40 -2.15
N GLU A 56 11.04 2.03 -2.12
CA GLU A 56 11.99 2.00 -3.23
C GLU A 56 12.33 0.56 -3.63
N GLY A 57 12.35 0.29 -4.94
CA GLY A 57 12.64 -1.03 -5.51
C GLY A 57 11.49 -2.04 -5.42
N GLN A 58 10.37 -1.69 -4.81
CA GLN A 58 9.18 -2.55 -4.79
C GLN A 58 8.40 -2.44 -6.11
N MET A 59 8.06 -3.59 -6.70
CA MET A 59 7.24 -3.67 -7.90
C MET A 59 5.84 -3.10 -7.67
N GLY A 60 5.28 -2.42 -8.67
CA GLY A 60 3.89 -1.96 -8.67
C GLY A 60 2.89 -3.11 -8.67
N ASN A 61 1.63 -2.78 -8.52
CA ASN A 61 0.51 -3.72 -8.65
C ASN A 61 -0.74 -2.97 -9.13
N SER A 62 -1.77 -3.71 -9.54
CA SER A 62 -2.97 -3.11 -10.13
C SER A 62 -3.73 -2.21 -9.15
N GLU A 63 -3.80 -2.56 -7.85
CA GLU A 63 -4.49 -1.75 -6.84
C GLU A 63 -3.85 -0.37 -6.71
N VAL A 64 -2.54 -0.36 -6.46
CA VAL A 64 -1.76 0.87 -6.29
C VAL A 64 -1.69 1.64 -7.61
N GLY A 65 -1.49 0.97 -8.74
CA GLY A 65 -1.44 1.61 -10.06
C GLY A 65 -2.73 2.35 -10.39
N HIS A 66 -3.89 1.68 -10.31
CA HIS A 66 -5.18 2.30 -10.59
C HIS A 66 -5.55 3.39 -9.59
N LEU A 67 -5.16 3.23 -8.30
CA LEU A 67 -5.34 4.26 -7.28
C LEU A 67 -4.60 5.55 -7.64
N ASN A 68 -3.32 5.46 -8.01
CA ASN A 68 -2.52 6.61 -8.42
C ASN A 68 -3.05 7.25 -9.71
N ILE A 69 -3.43 6.43 -10.70
CA ILE A 69 -4.03 6.88 -11.96
C ILE A 69 -5.31 7.70 -11.66
N GLY A 70 -6.22 7.14 -10.88
CA GLY A 70 -7.49 7.79 -10.57
C GLY A 70 -7.36 9.03 -9.70
N ALA A 71 -6.44 9.01 -8.74
CA ALA A 71 -6.19 10.13 -7.83
C ALA A 71 -5.42 11.29 -8.48
N GLY A 72 -4.74 11.06 -9.60
CA GLY A 72 -3.90 12.08 -10.26
C GLY A 72 -2.73 12.57 -9.40
N ARG A 73 -2.24 11.71 -8.50
CA ARG A 73 -1.18 12.00 -7.55
C ARG A 73 -0.54 10.71 -7.02
N ILE A 74 0.63 10.82 -6.41
CA ILE A 74 1.19 9.69 -5.68
C ILE A 74 0.40 9.50 -4.38
N VAL A 75 -0.17 8.31 -4.20
CA VAL A 75 -0.85 7.89 -2.97
C VAL A 75 0.09 6.99 -2.17
N TYR A 76 0.79 7.58 -1.23
CA TYR A 76 1.77 6.86 -0.42
C TYR A 76 1.10 5.84 0.50
N GLN A 77 1.55 4.58 0.43
CA GLN A 77 1.23 3.56 1.40
C GLN A 77 1.81 3.92 2.77
N SER A 78 1.21 3.43 3.85
CA SER A 78 1.57 3.84 5.22
C SER A 78 3.06 3.73 5.53
N LEU A 79 3.70 2.61 5.16
CA LEU A 79 5.14 2.42 5.35
C LEU A 79 5.96 3.52 4.65
N THR A 80 5.69 3.74 3.38
CA THR A 80 6.40 4.73 2.56
C THR A 80 6.16 6.14 3.07
N ARG A 81 4.92 6.45 3.46
CA ARG A 81 4.56 7.76 4.02
C ARG A 81 5.35 8.08 5.29
N VAL A 82 5.48 7.13 6.21
CA VAL A 82 6.27 7.31 7.43
C VAL A 82 7.76 7.41 7.12
N ASN A 83 8.27 6.57 6.21
CA ASN A 83 9.68 6.62 5.79
C ASN A 83 10.04 7.98 5.18
N ILE A 84 9.19 8.53 4.33
CA ILE A 84 9.38 9.87 3.73
C ILE A 84 9.35 10.94 4.83
N ALA A 85 8.39 10.89 5.74
CA ALA A 85 8.31 11.85 6.83
C ALA A 85 9.59 11.87 7.70
N ILE A 86 10.17 10.70 7.97
CA ILE A 86 11.47 10.59 8.68
C ILE A 86 12.60 11.19 7.84
N ARG A 87 12.67 10.84 6.56
CA ARG A 87 13.73 11.32 5.64
C ARG A 87 13.71 12.84 5.46
N GLU A 88 12.53 13.44 5.43
CA GLU A 88 12.32 14.86 5.17
C GLU A 88 12.26 15.71 6.45
N GLY A 89 12.36 15.10 7.63
CA GLY A 89 12.31 15.81 8.91
C GLY A 89 10.92 16.32 9.29
N GLU A 90 9.86 15.73 8.74
CA GLU A 90 8.47 16.02 9.09
C GLU A 90 7.95 15.11 10.22
N PHE A 91 8.63 13.98 10.43
CA PHE A 91 8.31 13.06 11.53
C PHE A 91 8.50 13.69 12.90
N GLU A 92 9.59 14.41 13.09
CA GLU A 92 9.95 15.11 14.31
C GLU A 92 9.03 16.31 14.62
N LYS A 93 8.37 16.84 13.60
CA LYS A 93 7.42 17.95 13.72
C LYS A 93 5.97 17.49 13.96
N ASN A 94 5.73 16.19 14.00
CA ASN A 94 4.38 15.65 14.17
C ASN A 94 3.82 16.03 15.55
N GLU A 95 2.78 16.84 15.55
CA GLU A 95 2.15 17.39 16.76
C GLU A 95 1.63 16.32 17.74
N THR A 96 1.28 15.14 17.22
CA THR A 96 0.81 14.03 18.06
C THR A 96 1.96 13.41 18.84
N PHE A 97 3.14 13.27 18.23
CA PHE A 97 4.32 12.76 18.93
C PHE A 97 4.86 13.77 19.95
N THR A 98 5.03 15.02 19.53
CA THR A 98 5.48 16.08 20.44
C THR A 98 4.49 16.30 21.58
N GLY A 99 3.18 16.21 21.31
CA GLY A 99 2.14 16.26 22.33
C GLY A 99 2.24 15.15 23.37
N ALA A 100 2.53 13.91 22.94
CA ALA A 100 2.77 12.79 23.86
C ALA A 100 4.00 13.04 24.76
N MET A 101 5.06 13.59 24.20
CA MET A 101 6.30 13.90 24.93
C MET A 101 6.12 15.07 25.90
N GLU A 102 5.39 16.11 25.51
CA GLU A 102 5.01 17.20 26.39
C GLU A 102 4.13 16.72 27.55
N HIS A 103 3.19 15.80 27.26
CA HIS A 103 2.32 15.21 28.28
C HIS A 103 3.12 14.52 29.38
N VAL A 104 4.06 13.65 29.02
CA VAL A 104 4.88 12.95 30.03
C VAL A 104 5.84 13.88 30.77
N LYS A 105 6.42 14.85 30.10
CA LYS A 105 7.26 15.88 30.75
C LYS A 105 6.46 16.68 31.79
N LYS A 106 5.25 17.11 31.43
CA LYS A 106 4.35 17.88 32.31
C LYS A 106 3.92 17.08 33.52
N ASN A 107 3.63 15.80 33.37
CA ASN A 107 3.14 14.93 34.45
C ASN A 107 4.28 14.24 35.23
N GLY A 108 5.52 14.27 34.74
CA GLY A 108 6.66 13.55 35.32
C GLY A 108 6.57 12.03 35.14
N THR A 109 5.80 11.58 34.15
CA THR A 109 5.47 10.20 33.88
C THR A 109 6.36 9.60 32.78
N ALA A 110 6.02 8.43 32.21
CA ALA A 110 6.84 7.70 31.26
C ALA A 110 6.24 7.65 29.87
N LEU A 111 7.11 7.55 28.85
CA LEU A 111 6.75 7.25 27.48
C LEU A 111 6.98 5.75 27.21
N HIS A 112 5.95 5.07 26.75
CA HIS A 112 5.99 3.68 26.36
C HIS A 112 5.86 3.53 24.84
N LEU A 113 6.80 2.83 24.21
CA LEU A 113 6.78 2.51 22.80
C LEU A 113 6.48 1.03 22.64
N PHE A 114 5.40 0.65 21.97
CA PHE A 114 5.17 -0.75 21.67
C PHE A 114 4.74 -1.00 20.22
N GLY A 115 5.04 -2.19 19.73
CA GLY A 115 4.79 -2.60 18.36
C GLY A 115 5.69 -3.74 17.93
N LEU A 116 5.50 -4.18 16.70
CA LEU A 116 6.23 -5.29 16.08
C LEU A 116 7.68 -4.89 15.79
N LEU A 117 8.63 -5.62 16.38
CA LEU A 117 10.05 -5.31 16.34
C LEU A 117 10.74 -6.08 15.20
N SER A 118 10.60 -5.61 13.97
CA SER A 118 11.29 -6.16 12.78
C SER A 118 11.40 -5.13 11.65
N ASP A 119 12.11 -5.49 10.59
CA ASP A 119 12.22 -4.76 9.33
C ASP A 119 11.30 -5.35 8.23
N GLY A 120 10.35 -6.21 8.59
CA GLY A 120 9.46 -6.89 7.63
C GLY A 120 8.53 -5.96 6.84
N GLY A 121 8.20 -4.79 7.38
CA GLY A 121 7.47 -3.74 6.65
C GLY A 121 6.00 -4.05 6.35
N VAL A 122 5.40 -5.08 6.98
CA VAL A 122 3.99 -5.45 6.79
C VAL A 122 3.09 -4.76 7.80
N HIS A 123 3.46 -4.76 9.08
CA HIS A 123 2.71 -4.15 10.18
C HIS A 123 3.40 -2.95 10.78
N SER A 124 4.72 -2.95 10.76
CA SER A 124 5.61 -1.95 11.36
C SER A 124 6.94 -1.95 10.63
N HIS A 125 7.80 -1.01 11.01
CA HIS A 125 9.21 -1.04 10.64
C HIS A 125 10.07 -0.54 11.80
N ILE A 126 11.16 -1.25 12.12
CA ILE A 126 12.03 -0.97 13.26
C ILE A 126 12.62 0.46 13.21
N GLN A 127 12.86 1.01 12.02
CA GLN A 127 13.36 2.38 11.85
C GLN A 127 12.38 3.44 12.37
N HIS A 128 11.07 3.16 12.35
CA HIS A 128 10.06 4.08 12.92
C HIS A 128 10.20 4.16 14.45
N MET A 129 10.45 3.03 15.09
CA MET A 129 10.71 3.00 16.54
C MET A 129 12.03 3.69 16.87
N PHE A 130 13.09 3.53 16.06
CA PHE A 130 14.34 4.25 16.25
C PHE A 130 14.17 5.76 16.09
N ALA A 131 13.33 6.21 15.14
CA ALA A 131 13.00 7.62 14.99
C ALA A 131 12.27 8.17 16.24
N LEU A 132 11.37 7.40 16.85
CA LEU A 132 10.70 7.76 18.09
C LEU A 132 11.67 7.83 19.28
N LEU A 133 12.61 6.91 19.41
CA LEU A 133 13.66 6.96 20.44
C LEU A 133 14.53 8.21 20.28
N LYS A 134 14.95 8.51 19.05
CA LYS A 134 15.72 9.72 18.75
C LYS A 134 14.93 10.98 19.11
N LEU A 135 13.68 11.06 18.68
CA LEU A 135 12.82 12.20 18.99
C LEU A 135 12.60 12.37 20.50
N ALA A 136 12.37 11.28 21.23
CA ALA A 136 12.24 11.33 22.68
C ALA A 136 13.48 11.91 23.37
N LYS A 137 14.68 11.57 22.87
CA LYS A 137 15.94 12.16 23.35
C LYS A 137 16.03 13.64 23.05
N GLU A 138 15.71 14.04 21.82
CA GLU A 138 15.74 15.45 21.38
C GLU A 138 14.76 16.31 22.17
N GLU A 139 13.58 15.76 22.49
CA GLU A 139 12.56 16.39 23.33
C GLU A 139 12.87 16.35 24.85
N GLY A 140 13.95 15.70 25.27
CA GLY A 140 14.35 15.63 26.67
C GLY A 140 13.48 14.71 27.53
N VAL A 141 12.87 13.67 26.95
CA VAL A 141 12.13 12.65 27.71
C VAL A 141 13.14 11.62 28.25
N GLU A 142 13.22 11.51 29.57
CA GLU A 142 14.20 10.64 30.25
C GLU A 142 13.68 9.21 30.43
N LYS A 143 12.37 9.06 30.71
CA LYS A 143 11.73 7.77 31.00
C LYS A 143 11.07 7.21 29.73
N VAL A 144 11.82 6.42 28.96
CA VAL A 144 11.34 5.82 27.70
C VAL A 144 11.49 4.30 27.79
N TYR A 145 10.41 3.58 27.58
CA TYR A 145 10.38 2.13 27.73
C TYR A 145 9.82 1.45 26.47
N VAL A 146 10.45 0.37 26.05
CA VAL A 146 10.04 -0.40 24.88
C VAL A 146 9.40 -1.72 25.30
N HIS A 147 8.19 -1.96 24.80
CA HIS A 147 7.47 -3.22 24.87
C HIS A 147 7.53 -3.87 23.47
N ALA A 148 8.48 -4.77 23.28
CA ALA A 148 8.74 -5.37 21.98
C ALA A 148 7.80 -6.52 21.67
N PHE A 149 7.14 -6.49 20.50
CA PHE A 149 6.42 -7.62 19.94
C PHE A 149 7.32 -8.29 18.90
N LEU A 150 7.64 -9.58 19.12
CA LEU A 150 8.53 -10.33 18.23
C LEU A 150 7.76 -10.89 17.04
N ASP A 151 8.37 -10.88 15.87
CA ASP A 151 7.73 -11.18 14.60
C ASP A 151 7.71 -12.68 14.26
N GLY A 152 8.72 -13.19 13.61
CA GLY A 152 8.85 -14.59 13.19
C GLY A 152 7.87 -15.04 12.11
N ARG A 153 7.13 -14.11 11.48
CA ARG A 153 6.13 -14.37 10.44
C ARG A 153 6.33 -13.53 9.19
N ASP A 154 6.53 -12.23 9.34
CA ASP A 154 6.84 -11.32 8.24
C ASP A 154 8.34 -11.34 7.92
N VAL A 155 9.14 -11.84 8.85
CA VAL A 155 10.57 -12.16 8.74
C VAL A 155 10.83 -13.59 9.22
N GLY A 156 12.05 -14.07 9.11
CA GLY A 156 12.42 -15.43 9.53
C GLY A 156 12.06 -15.73 10.98
N PRO A 157 11.71 -16.99 11.31
CA PRO A 157 11.13 -17.35 12.61
C PRO A 157 12.11 -17.29 13.79
N LYS A 158 13.40 -17.08 13.54
CA LYS A 158 14.48 -16.99 14.54
C LYS A 158 15.37 -15.78 14.27
N THR A 159 14.79 -14.59 14.25
CA THR A 159 15.50 -13.33 13.91
C THR A 159 15.46 -12.31 15.04
N ALA A 160 14.71 -12.56 16.10
CA ALA A 160 14.48 -11.60 17.19
C ALA A 160 15.78 -11.12 17.86
N THR A 161 16.75 -11.98 18.05
CA THR A 161 18.08 -11.62 18.62
C THR A 161 18.73 -10.47 17.85
N LYS A 162 18.66 -10.48 16.49
CA LYS A 162 19.17 -9.40 15.63
C LYS A 162 18.50 -8.07 15.97
N TYR A 163 17.18 -8.05 16.04
CA TYR A 163 16.41 -6.82 16.23
C TYR A 163 16.50 -6.28 17.66
N ILE A 164 16.53 -7.16 18.67
CA ILE A 164 16.78 -6.76 20.05
C ILE A 164 18.18 -6.13 20.19
N GLN A 165 19.22 -6.75 19.61
CA GLN A 165 20.57 -6.20 19.65
C GLN A 165 20.66 -4.84 18.95
N GLN A 166 20.07 -4.70 17.76
CA GLN A 166 20.01 -3.40 17.05
C GLN A 166 19.33 -2.32 17.91
N THR A 167 18.28 -2.69 18.63
CA THR A 167 17.56 -1.77 19.50
C THR A 167 18.40 -1.36 20.70
N LEU A 168 19.09 -2.30 21.36
CA LEU A 168 20.03 -2.02 22.44
C LEU A 168 21.16 -1.08 22.00
N ASP A 169 21.69 -1.32 20.79
CA ASP A 169 22.74 -0.48 20.20
C ASP A 169 22.24 0.96 19.97
N LYS A 170 21.00 1.12 19.46
CA LYS A 170 20.38 2.43 19.26
C LYS A 170 20.02 3.13 20.57
N MET A 171 19.53 2.42 21.57
CA MET A 171 19.31 2.96 22.92
C MET A 171 20.59 3.48 23.51
N LYS A 172 21.70 2.74 23.36
CA LYS A 172 23.03 3.16 23.79
C LYS A 172 23.54 4.39 23.00
N GLU A 173 23.36 4.39 21.68
CA GLU A 173 23.77 5.49 20.80
C GLU A 173 23.07 6.79 21.16
N TYR A 174 21.74 6.73 21.38
CA TYR A 174 20.94 7.92 21.72
C TYR A 174 20.97 8.27 23.21
N GLY A 175 21.39 7.35 24.05
CA GLY A 175 21.41 7.52 25.50
C GLY A 175 20.02 7.64 26.11
N VAL A 176 19.04 6.91 25.58
CA VAL A 176 17.64 6.87 26.03
C VAL A 176 16.99 5.55 25.67
N GLY A 177 16.08 5.10 26.53
CA GLY A 177 15.25 3.93 26.33
C GLY A 177 15.79 2.68 27.02
N GLU A 178 14.87 1.86 27.51
CA GLU A 178 15.10 0.54 28.09
C GLU A 178 13.99 -0.43 27.65
N PHE A 179 14.30 -1.72 27.53
CA PHE A 179 13.25 -2.71 27.36
C PHE A 179 12.48 -2.91 28.67
N ALA A 180 11.14 -2.95 28.58
CA ALA A 180 10.26 -3.27 29.69
C ALA A 180 9.64 -4.67 29.58
N THR A 181 9.15 -5.04 28.39
CA THR A 181 8.60 -6.37 28.12
C THR A 181 8.96 -6.87 26.72
N ILE A 182 8.99 -8.18 26.56
CA ILE A 182 9.18 -8.87 25.28
C ILE A 182 8.11 -9.93 25.15
N SER A 183 7.40 -9.97 24.02
CA SER A 183 6.30 -10.88 23.77
C SER A 183 6.23 -11.25 22.30
N GLY A 184 5.96 -12.51 21.97
CA GLY A 184 5.66 -12.88 20.60
C GLY A 184 4.35 -12.27 20.10
N ARG A 185 4.28 -11.97 18.80
CA ARG A 185 3.08 -11.39 18.15
C ARG A 185 1.82 -12.23 18.30
N TYR A 186 1.97 -13.54 18.55
CA TYR A 186 0.87 -14.46 18.84
C TYR A 186 0.00 -13.97 20.01
N TYR A 187 0.61 -13.33 21.01
CA TYR A 187 -0.05 -12.78 22.19
C TYR A 187 -0.45 -11.31 22.00
N SER A 188 0.48 -10.48 21.54
CA SER A 188 0.32 -9.03 21.51
C SER A 188 -0.40 -8.50 20.27
N MET A 189 -0.55 -9.33 19.23
CA MET A 189 -1.12 -8.93 17.95
C MET A 189 -2.19 -9.91 17.47
N ASP A 190 -2.98 -10.43 18.39
CA ASP A 190 -4.15 -11.25 18.05
C ASP A 190 -5.22 -10.39 17.34
N ARG A 191 -5.93 -10.98 16.38
CA ARG A 191 -7.08 -10.37 15.68
C ARG A 191 -8.31 -11.26 15.64
N ASP A 192 -8.24 -12.42 16.29
CA ASP A 192 -9.26 -13.47 16.25
C ASP A 192 -10.10 -13.55 17.54
N LYS A 193 -10.02 -12.50 18.39
CA LYS A 193 -10.72 -12.41 19.68
C LYS A 193 -10.30 -13.50 20.66
N ARG A 194 -9.04 -13.92 20.58
CA ARG A 194 -8.42 -14.83 21.55
C ARG A 194 -7.91 -14.02 22.75
N TRP A 195 -8.86 -13.56 23.54
CA TRP A 195 -8.58 -12.61 24.62
C TRP A 195 -7.63 -13.15 25.69
N GLU A 196 -7.60 -14.48 25.89
CA GLU A 196 -6.64 -15.15 26.76
C GLU A 196 -5.17 -14.94 26.35
N ARG A 197 -4.92 -14.63 25.05
CA ARG A 197 -3.59 -14.27 24.54
C ARG A 197 -3.29 -12.80 24.84
N VAL A 198 -4.22 -11.94 24.49
CA VAL A 198 -4.11 -10.48 24.66
C VAL A 198 -3.96 -10.13 26.15
N GLU A 199 -4.70 -10.81 27.03
CA GLU A 199 -4.64 -10.61 28.48
C GLU A 199 -3.23 -10.87 29.04
N LYS A 200 -2.54 -11.93 28.59
CA LYS A 200 -1.15 -12.21 29.03
C LYS A 200 -0.21 -11.05 28.69
N SER A 201 -0.34 -10.49 27.49
CA SER A 201 0.46 -9.37 27.05
C SER A 201 0.12 -8.08 27.84
N TYR A 202 -1.18 -7.82 28.04
CA TYR A 202 -1.64 -6.71 28.88
C TYR A 202 -1.11 -6.81 30.30
N ARG A 203 -1.20 -8.01 30.93
CA ARG A 203 -0.73 -8.22 32.31
C ARG A 203 0.78 -8.06 32.44
N SER A 204 1.57 -8.46 31.46
CA SER A 204 3.01 -8.21 31.47
C SER A 204 3.33 -6.72 31.43
N MET A 205 2.61 -5.93 30.65
CA MET A 205 2.85 -4.48 30.48
C MET A 205 2.33 -3.66 31.66
N VAL A 206 1.21 -4.05 32.28
CA VAL A 206 0.54 -3.27 33.35
C VAL A 206 0.88 -3.77 34.76
N TYR A 207 1.01 -5.08 34.92
CA TYR A 207 1.19 -5.71 36.23
C TYR A 207 2.62 -6.23 36.46
N GLY A 208 3.43 -6.31 35.40
CA GLY A 208 4.74 -6.96 35.49
C GLY A 208 4.62 -8.48 35.69
N GLU A 209 3.53 -9.10 35.22
CA GLU A 209 3.28 -10.54 35.36
C GLU A 209 3.86 -11.31 34.16
N GLY A 210 4.58 -12.39 34.45
CA GLY A 210 5.19 -13.27 33.42
C GLY A 210 6.57 -13.75 33.85
N PRO A 211 7.25 -14.56 33.01
CA PRO A 211 8.67 -14.88 33.20
C PRO A 211 9.51 -13.61 33.26
N THR A 212 10.53 -13.60 34.13
CA THR A 212 11.36 -12.41 34.39
C THR A 212 12.80 -12.65 33.97
N TYR A 213 13.42 -11.62 33.38
CA TYR A 213 14.80 -11.64 32.90
C TYR A 213 15.43 -10.28 33.13
N THR A 214 16.71 -10.23 33.44
CA THR A 214 17.45 -8.95 33.57
C THR A 214 18.05 -8.48 32.25
N ASN A 215 18.28 -9.40 31.31
CA ASN A 215 18.79 -9.09 29.97
C ASN A 215 17.73 -9.46 28.91
N PRO A 216 17.36 -8.53 28.02
CA PRO A 216 16.39 -8.79 26.94
C PRO A 216 16.73 -9.98 26.01
N LEU A 217 18.01 -10.23 25.76
CA LEU A 217 18.47 -11.34 24.92
C LEU A 217 18.19 -12.70 25.55
N ASP A 218 18.28 -12.80 26.87
CA ASP A 218 18.05 -14.07 27.59
C ASP A 218 16.61 -14.57 27.43
N VAL A 219 15.64 -13.68 27.24
CA VAL A 219 14.23 -14.04 26.92
C VAL A 219 14.18 -14.92 25.67
N VAL A 220 14.90 -14.52 24.63
CA VAL A 220 14.89 -15.20 23.34
C VAL A 220 15.74 -16.47 23.39
N GLU A 221 16.89 -16.42 24.04
CA GLU A 221 17.78 -17.58 24.19
C GLU A 221 17.10 -18.71 24.97
N ASP A 222 16.45 -18.37 26.09
CA ASP A 222 15.69 -19.35 26.88
C ASP A 222 14.53 -19.93 26.07
N SER A 223 13.74 -19.08 25.41
CA SER A 223 12.63 -19.50 24.57
C SER A 223 13.07 -20.45 23.44
N TYR A 224 14.18 -20.13 22.76
CA TYR A 224 14.72 -20.97 21.68
C TYR A 224 15.25 -22.33 22.21
N SER A 225 15.80 -22.36 23.41
CA SER A 225 16.24 -23.60 24.05
C SER A 225 15.09 -24.59 24.28
N HIS A 226 13.86 -24.07 24.43
CA HIS A 226 12.63 -24.84 24.56
C HIS A 226 11.89 -25.07 23.22
N GLY A 227 12.49 -24.68 22.08
CA GLY A 227 11.89 -24.84 20.75
C GLY A 227 10.76 -23.85 20.45
N ILE A 228 10.63 -22.80 21.24
CA ILE A 228 9.63 -21.73 21.04
C ILE A 228 10.30 -20.56 20.35
N PHE A 229 9.84 -20.21 19.14
CA PHE A 229 10.44 -19.17 18.31
C PHE A 229 9.70 -17.84 18.41
N ASP A 230 10.22 -16.80 17.75
CA ASP A 230 9.83 -15.40 17.85
C ASP A 230 8.33 -15.16 17.99
N GLU A 231 7.53 -15.70 17.09
CA GLU A 231 6.07 -15.49 17.06
C GLU A 231 5.38 -15.92 18.36
N PHE A 232 5.90 -16.94 19.01
CA PHE A 232 5.27 -17.63 20.14
C PHE A 232 5.96 -17.37 21.49
N VAL A 233 6.95 -16.49 21.55
CA VAL A 233 7.63 -16.13 22.80
C VAL A 233 6.60 -15.63 23.82
N ILE A 234 6.59 -16.27 25.00
CA ILE A 234 5.66 -15.94 26.06
C ILE A 234 5.91 -14.53 26.58
N PRO A 235 4.86 -13.71 26.83
CA PRO A 235 5.03 -12.37 27.38
C PRO A 235 5.89 -12.38 28.65
N SER A 236 7.05 -11.76 28.58
CA SER A 236 8.11 -11.76 29.57
C SER A 236 8.45 -10.34 30.00
N VAL A 237 8.84 -10.18 31.23
CA VAL A 237 9.11 -8.89 31.89
C VAL A 237 10.62 -8.72 32.08
N ILE A 238 11.12 -7.55 31.69
CA ILE A 238 12.50 -7.18 31.99
C ILE A 238 12.56 -6.54 33.38
N THR A 239 13.45 -7.06 34.21
CA THR A 239 13.60 -6.62 35.60
C THR A 239 14.97 -6.01 35.87
N LYS A 240 15.01 -5.16 36.88
CA LYS A 240 16.26 -4.68 37.48
C LYS A 240 16.90 -5.80 38.30
N GLU A 241 18.12 -5.56 38.76
CA GLU A 241 18.86 -6.51 39.62
C GLU A 241 18.13 -6.86 40.93
N ASP A 242 17.27 -5.95 41.42
CA ASP A 242 16.44 -6.14 42.62
C ASP A 242 15.15 -6.97 42.34
N GLY A 243 14.97 -7.41 41.11
CA GLY A 243 13.80 -8.20 40.68
C GLY A 243 12.53 -7.38 40.39
N GLN A 244 12.57 -6.07 40.56
CA GLN A 244 11.43 -5.23 40.18
C GLN A 244 11.39 -5.02 38.66
N PRO A 245 10.19 -4.93 38.03
CA PRO A 245 10.08 -4.58 36.61
C PRO A 245 10.84 -3.29 36.30
N VAL A 246 11.51 -3.23 35.16
CA VAL A 246 12.13 -2.00 34.65
C VAL A 246 11.07 -0.92 34.56
N ALA A 247 9.92 -1.23 34.00
CA ALA A 247 8.74 -0.34 34.00
C ALA A 247 7.46 -1.15 33.80
N THR A 248 6.35 -0.56 34.26
CA THR A 248 4.97 -0.92 33.91
C THR A 248 4.22 0.34 33.52
N ILE A 249 3.09 0.19 32.82
CA ILE A 249 2.28 1.32 32.36
C ILE A 249 1.36 1.80 33.47
N HIS A 250 1.37 3.08 33.76
CA HIS A 250 0.63 3.73 34.83
C HIS A 250 -0.26 4.87 34.33
N ASP A 251 -1.07 5.42 35.22
CA ASP A 251 -1.89 6.59 34.96
C ASP A 251 -1.04 7.78 34.47
N ASN A 252 -1.58 8.51 33.48
CA ASN A 252 -0.93 9.66 32.84
C ASN A 252 0.37 9.35 32.10
N ASP A 253 0.70 8.09 31.84
CA ASP A 253 1.77 7.77 30.91
C ASP A 253 1.35 8.07 29.46
N ALA A 254 2.31 8.16 28.56
CA ALA A 254 2.04 8.17 27.14
C ALA A 254 2.44 6.83 26.51
N VAL A 255 1.64 6.40 25.56
CA VAL A 255 1.89 5.20 24.78
C VAL A 255 1.92 5.58 23.30
N ILE A 256 2.95 5.17 22.57
CA ILE A 256 2.98 5.27 21.11
C ILE A 256 3.05 3.86 20.53
N PHE A 257 1.98 3.46 19.85
CA PHE A 257 1.92 2.20 19.13
C PHE A 257 2.40 2.43 17.69
N TYR A 258 3.64 2.01 17.37
CA TYR A 258 4.30 2.32 16.11
C TYR A 258 3.95 1.37 14.95
N ASN A 259 3.00 0.46 15.10
CA ASN A 259 2.42 -0.28 13.96
C ASN A 259 1.58 0.67 13.10
N PHE A 260 1.71 0.54 11.78
CA PHE A 260 0.91 1.31 10.81
C PHE A 260 -0.25 0.50 10.21
N ARG A 261 -0.24 -0.84 10.27
CA ARG A 261 -1.33 -1.68 9.81
C ARG A 261 -2.29 -2.00 10.95
N PRO A 262 -3.60 -1.68 10.81
CA PRO A 262 -4.53 -1.66 11.93
C PRO A 262 -5.01 -3.04 12.39
N ASP A 263 -5.20 -4.01 11.49
CA ASP A 263 -5.95 -5.25 11.72
C ASP A 263 -5.52 -6.03 12.97
N ARG A 264 -4.23 -6.02 13.32
CA ARG A 264 -3.66 -6.67 14.51
C ARG A 264 -3.30 -5.70 15.64
N ALA A 265 -3.59 -4.41 15.48
CA ALA A 265 -3.37 -3.41 16.52
C ALA A 265 -4.63 -3.14 17.34
N ILE A 266 -5.82 -3.37 16.77
CA ILE A 266 -7.10 -2.99 17.36
C ILE A 266 -7.34 -3.64 18.73
N GLN A 267 -7.14 -4.96 18.87
CA GLN A 267 -7.52 -5.68 20.09
C GLN A 267 -6.70 -5.23 21.30
N ILE A 268 -5.37 -5.18 21.18
CA ILE A 268 -4.51 -4.73 22.28
C ILE A 268 -4.74 -3.26 22.60
N SER A 269 -4.96 -2.40 21.60
CA SER A 269 -5.28 -0.99 21.82
C SER A 269 -6.58 -0.81 22.61
N ASN A 270 -7.62 -1.57 22.27
CA ASN A 270 -8.90 -1.53 23.01
C ASN A 270 -8.77 -1.90 24.48
N THR A 271 -7.78 -2.72 24.85
CA THR A 271 -7.55 -3.05 26.27
C THR A 271 -7.09 -1.83 27.08
N PHE A 272 -6.47 -0.84 26.45
CA PHE A 272 -6.01 0.39 27.09
C PHE A 272 -6.97 1.56 26.93
N THR A 273 -7.66 1.67 25.79
CA THR A 273 -8.36 2.91 25.40
C THR A 273 -9.88 2.81 25.41
N ASN A 274 -10.47 1.61 25.34
CA ASN A 274 -11.91 1.47 25.25
C ASN A 274 -12.53 1.32 26.66
N ASP A 275 -13.31 2.29 27.09
CA ASP A 275 -14.01 2.28 28.39
C ASP A 275 -15.06 1.17 28.49
N ASP A 276 -15.64 0.77 27.35
CA ASP A 276 -16.64 -0.31 27.28
C ASP A 276 -16.01 -1.70 27.12
N PHE A 277 -14.70 -1.84 27.25
CA PHE A 277 -14.01 -3.12 27.16
C PHE A 277 -14.46 -4.07 28.30
N ARG A 278 -14.88 -5.31 27.90
CA ARG A 278 -15.44 -6.32 28.84
C ARG A 278 -14.91 -7.73 28.58
N SER A 279 -13.95 -7.88 27.67
CA SER A 279 -13.51 -9.23 27.23
C SER A 279 -12.68 -9.99 28.25
N PHE A 280 -12.01 -9.28 29.19
CA PHE A 280 -11.40 -9.81 30.40
C PHE A 280 -11.35 -8.72 31.49
N ASP A 281 -11.09 -9.13 32.73
CA ASP A 281 -10.96 -8.19 33.85
C ASP A 281 -9.57 -7.51 33.77
N ARG A 282 -9.57 -6.21 33.49
CA ARG A 282 -8.35 -5.39 33.43
C ARG A 282 -7.71 -5.16 34.81
N GLY A 283 -8.45 -5.43 35.89
CA GLY A 283 -8.00 -5.30 37.26
C GLY A 283 -7.82 -3.86 37.75
N PRO A 284 -7.45 -3.69 39.03
CA PRO A 284 -7.44 -2.38 39.70
C PRO A 284 -6.29 -1.44 39.28
N LYS A 285 -5.23 -1.98 38.65
CA LYS A 285 -4.11 -1.18 38.14
C LYS A 285 -4.28 -0.79 36.67
N HIS A 286 -5.48 -0.97 36.09
CA HIS A 286 -5.73 -0.52 34.72
C HIS A 286 -5.41 0.99 34.63
N PRO A 287 -4.43 1.38 33.75
CA PRO A 287 -3.98 2.76 33.65
C PRO A 287 -5.07 3.66 33.06
N ARG A 288 -5.19 4.85 33.61
CA ARG A 288 -6.16 5.87 33.19
C ARG A 288 -5.44 7.11 32.68
N ASP A 289 -6.18 7.91 31.93
CA ASP A 289 -5.70 9.20 31.41
C ASP A 289 -4.39 9.05 30.59
N LEU A 290 -4.28 7.93 29.85
CA LEU A 290 -3.17 7.69 28.94
C LEU A 290 -3.22 8.65 27.77
N PHE A 291 -2.06 9.20 27.38
CA PHE A 291 -1.90 9.82 26.09
C PHE A 291 -1.57 8.71 25.07
N PHE A 292 -2.60 8.07 24.51
CA PHE A 292 -2.44 6.93 23.61
C PHE A 292 -2.35 7.37 22.17
N VAL A 293 -1.26 7.04 21.48
CA VAL A 293 -0.99 7.39 20.09
C VAL A 293 -1.03 6.13 19.21
N CYS A 294 -1.90 6.15 18.22
CA CYS A 294 -1.89 5.24 17.08
C CYS A 294 -1.07 5.84 15.95
N LEU A 295 -0.12 5.11 15.38
CA LEU A 295 0.66 5.62 14.25
C LEU A 295 -0.24 5.99 13.07
N THR A 296 -1.24 5.15 12.77
CA THR A 296 -2.31 5.40 11.80
C THR A 296 -3.66 5.22 12.48
N HIS A 297 -4.75 5.54 11.82
CA HIS A 297 -6.09 5.24 12.33
C HIS A 297 -6.31 3.72 12.36
N PHE A 298 -6.59 3.16 13.54
CA PHE A 298 -6.79 1.72 13.69
C PHE A 298 -8.26 1.32 13.58
N SER A 299 -9.14 1.99 14.30
CA SER A 299 -10.59 1.72 14.32
C SER A 299 -11.30 2.81 15.12
N GLU A 300 -12.58 3.02 14.83
CA GLU A 300 -13.47 3.88 15.64
C GLU A 300 -13.63 3.39 17.09
N SER A 301 -13.32 2.12 17.35
CA SER A 301 -13.38 1.56 18.71
C SER A 301 -12.15 1.86 19.56
N VAL A 302 -11.09 2.40 18.97
CA VAL A 302 -9.85 2.75 19.64
C VAL A 302 -9.83 4.24 19.90
N ASP A 303 -9.97 4.64 21.15
CA ASP A 303 -9.88 6.05 21.56
C ASP A 303 -8.41 6.43 21.73
N GLY A 304 -7.83 7.02 20.69
CA GLY A 304 -6.42 7.43 20.65
C GLY A 304 -6.15 8.53 19.65
N TYR A 305 -5.07 9.26 19.88
CA TYR A 305 -4.58 10.26 18.93
C TYR A 305 -3.95 9.57 17.72
N VAL A 306 -4.19 10.08 16.52
CA VAL A 306 -3.68 9.51 15.27
C VAL A 306 -2.56 10.40 14.73
N ALA A 307 -1.33 9.83 14.64
CA ALA A 307 -0.16 10.57 14.16
C ALA A 307 -0.20 10.81 12.65
N PHE A 308 -0.51 9.79 11.86
CA PHE A 308 -0.68 9.87 10.40
C PHE A 308 -2.13 9.62 10.05
N LYS A 309 -2.92 10.69 10.02
CA LYS A 309 -4.35 10.62 9.69
C LYS A 309 -4.55 10.06 8.28
N PRO A 310 -5.68 9.36 8.02
CA PRO A 310 -6.04 8.93 6.67
C PRO A 310 -6.01 10.12 5.70
N THR A 311 -5.47 9.90 4.51
CA THR A 311 -5.49 10.90 3.44
C THR A 311 -6.82 10.79 2.73
N ASN A 312 -7.61 11.85 2.70
CA ASN A 312 -8.80 11.91 1.87
C ASN A 312 -8.40 12.01 0.40
N LEU A 313 -8.98 11.15 -0.43
CA LEU A 313 -8.72 11.12 -1.88
C LEU A 313 -9.84 11.83 -2.65
N ASP A 314 -10.13 13.06 -2.26
CA ASP A 314 -11.06 13.92 -2.97
C ASP A 314 -10.53 14.30 -4.36
N ASN A 315 -11.44 14.67 -5.24
CA ASN A 315 -11.13 15.10 -6.59
C ASN A 315 -10.37 14.04 -7.41
N THR A 316 -10.79 12.76 -7.31
CA THR A 316 -10.35 11.74 -8.26
C THR A 316 -10.88 12.04 -9.66
N ILE A 317 -10.31 11.41 -10.69
CA ILE A 317 -10.72 11.64 -12.08
C ILE A 317 -12.25 11.48 -12.27
N GLY A 318 -12.85 10.47 -11.66
CA GLY A 318 -14.29 10.22 -11.75
C GLY A 318 -15.14 11.32 -11.11
N GLU A 319 -14.68 11.86 -10.00
CA GLU A 319 -15.34 12.97 -9.32
C GLU A 319 -15.24 14.26 -10.14
N VAL A 320 -14.06 14.57 -10.67
CA VAL A 320 -13.84 15.76 -11.51
C VAL A 320 -14.69 15.72 -12.78
N LEU A 321 -14.77 14.56 -13.45
CA LEU A 321 -15.65 14.36 -14.61
C LEU A 321 -17.12 14.62 -14.24
N SER A 322 -17.56 14.07 -13.10
CA SER A 322 -18.93 14.26 -12.59
C SER A 322 -19.24 15.73 -12.27
N GLN A 323 -18.33 16.42 -11.58
CA GLN A 323 -18.47 17.85 -11.24
C GLN A 323 -18.60 18.72 -12.49
N ASN A 324 -18.01 18.30 -13.61
CA ASN A 324 -18.13 18.97 -14.92
C ASN A 324 -19.30 18.45 -15.77
N ASN A 325 -20.21 17.67 -15.19
CA ASN A 325 -21.38 17.08 -15.85
C ASN A 325 -21.03 16.22 -17.09
N LEU A 326 -19.85 15.63 -17.13
CA LEU A 326 -19.44 14.71 -18.16
C LEU A 326 -19.91 13.28 -17.83
N LYS A 327 -20.30 12.56 -18.89
CA LYS A 327 -20.65 11.15 -18.78
C LYS A 327 -19.42 10.28 -18.93
N GLN A 328 -19.24 9.35 -18.02
CA GLN A 328 -18.10 8.45 -18.01
C GLN A 328 -18.51 6.99 -18.00
N LEU A 329 -17.77 6.17 -18.74
CA LEU A 329 -17.90 4.71 -18.74
C LEU A 329 -16.65 4.08 -18.12
N ARG A 330 -16.88 3.11 -17.22
CA ARG A 330 -15.85 2.22 -16.69
C ARG A 330 -16.14 0.81 -17.14
N ILE A 331 -15.19 0.14 -17.75
CA ILE A 331 -15.38 -1.19 -18.31
C ILE A 331 -14.14 -2.06 -18.11
N ALA A 332 -14.36 -3.27 -17.62
CA ALA A 332 -13.35 -4.33 -17.51
C ALA A 332 -14.04 -5.68 -17.34
N GLU A 333 -13.24 -6.75 -17.44
CA GLU A 333 -13.68 -8.06 -17.01
C GLU A 333 -13.50 -8.25 -15.49
N THR A 334 -14.08 -9.33 -14.92
CA THR A 334 -14.22 -9.56 -13.47
C THR A 334 -12.94 -9.31 -12.70
N GLU A 335 -11.79 -9.81 -13.18
CA GLU A 335 -10.50 -9.74 -12.49
C GLU A 335 -10.02 -8.29 -12.26
N LYS A 336 -10.38 -7.38 -13.16
CA LYS A 336 -9.92 -5.98 -13.13
C LYS A 336 -11.05 -4.96 -12.97
N TYR A 337 -12.28 -5.41 -12.78
CA TYR A 337 -13.40 -4.51 -12.54
C TYR A 337 -13.26 -3.67 -11.27
N PRO A 338 -12.82 -4.20 -10.10
CA PRO A 338 -12.55 -3.38 -8.92
C PRO A 338 -11.49 -2.31 -9.17
N HIS A 339 -10.52 -2.58 -10.04
CA HIS A 339 -9.42 -1.66 -10.33
C HIS A 339 -9.90 -0.40 -11.05
N VAL A 340 -10.72 -0.55 -12.09
CA VAL A 340 -11.29 0.62 -12.81
C VAL A 340 -12.45 1.28 -12.08
N THR A 341 -12.99 0.68 -11.02
CA THR A 341 -14.11 1.20 -10.23
C THR A 341 -13.65 1.66 -8.85
N PHE A 342 -13.54 0.77 -7.87
CA PHE A 342 -13.22 1.05 -6.49
C PHE A 342 -11.86 1.74 -6.32
N PHE A 343 -10.77 1.12 -6.80
CA PHE A 343 -9.43 1.67 -6.61
C PHE A 343 -9.24 3.00 -7.36
N MET A 344 -9.66 3.08 -8.61
CA MET A 344 -9.56 4.32 -9.40
C MET A 344 -10.44 5.45 -8.86
N SER A 345 -11.43 5.13 -8.04
CA SER A 345 -12.29 6.10 -7.32
C SER A 345 -11.78 6.45 -5.91
N GLY A 346 -10.54 6.07 -5.58
CA GLY A 346 -9.97 6.38 -4.26
C GLY A 346 -10.56 5.57 -3.12
N GLY A 347 -11.07 4.36 -3.39
CA GLY A 347 -11.72 3.49 -2.40
C GLY A 347 -13.22 3.72 -2.24
N ARG A 348 -13.84 4.46 -3.17
CA ARG A 348 -15.28 4.71 -3.17
C ARG A 348 -16.04 3.63 -3.94
N GLU A 349 -17.05 3.03 -3.30
CA GLU A 349 -17.93 2.02 -3.93
C GLU A 349 -19.03 2.65 -4.78
N GLU A 350 -19.63 3.77 -4.33
CA GLU A 350 -20.75 4.41 -5.00
C GLU A 350 -20.31 5.06 -6.31
N LYS A 351 -21.18 4.93 -7.31
CA LYS A 351 -21.01 5.60 -8.59
C LYS A 351 -21.08 7.12 -8.44
N PHE A 352 -20.25 7.82 -9.20
CA PHE A 352 -20.42 9.26 -9.37
C PHE A 352 -21.64 9.57 -10.29
N PRO A 353 -22.32 10.70 -10.13
CA PRO A 353 -23.31 11.15 -11.10
C PRO A 353 -22.73 11.16 -12.52
N GLY A 354 -23.42 10.56 -13.48
CA GLY A 354 -22.96 10.42 -14.86
C GLY A 354 -21.99 9.24 -15.12
N GLU A 355 -21.69 8.43 -14.10
CA GLU A 355 -20.87 7.23 -14.23
C GLU A 355 -21.72 6.00 -14.54
N GLU A 356 -21.34 5.28 -15.57
CA GLU A 356 -21.84 3.94 -15.87
C GLU A 356 -20.71 2.92 -15.79
N ARG A 357 -21.05 1.70 -15.42
CA ARG A 357 -20.10 0.58 -15.25
C ARG A 357 -20.57 -0.62 -16.01
N ILE A 358 -19.67 -1.22 -16.80
CA ILE A 358 -19.91 -2.48 -17.51
C ILE A 358 -18.92 -3.51 -16.97
N LEU A 359 -19.46 -4.59 -16.42
CA LEU A 359 -18.73 -5.76 -15.98
C LEU A 359 -18.95 -6.89 -17.00
N ILE A 360 -17.87 -7.40 -17.55
CA ILE A 360 -17.86 -8.60 -18.37
C ILE A 360 -17.27 -9.74 -17.53
N ASN A 361 -17.95 -10.89 -17.46
CA ASN A 361 -17.45 -12.01 -16.68
C ASN A 361 -16.17 -12.58 -17.30
N SER A 362 -15.14 -12.79 -16.46
CA SER A 362 -13.95 -13.55 -16.87
C SER A 362 -14.30 -15.02 -17.12
N PRO A 363 -13.58 -15.74 -17.98
CA PRO A 363 -13.85 -17.13 -18.27
C PRO A 363 -13.62 -18.01 -17.03
N LYS A 364 -14.45 -19.05 -16.90
CA LYS A 364 -14.38 -20.01 -15.80
C LYS A 364 -13.37 -21.12 -16.08
N VAL A 365 -12.10 -20.79 -16.09
CA VAL A 365 -10.98 -21.73 -16.26
C VAL A 365 -10.15 -21.80 -14.98
N ALA A 366 -9.37 -22.86 -14.82
CA ALA A 366 -8.54 -23.03 -13.63
C ALA A 366 -7.42 -21.99 -13.56
N THR A 367 -6.78 -21.72 -14.70
CA THR A 367 -5.74 -20.72 -14.89
C THR A 367 -5.91 -20.10 -16.28
N TYR A 368 -5.55 -18.83 -16.45
CA TYR A 368 -5.84 -18.09 -17.68
C TYR A 368 -4.90 -18.42 -18.86
N ASP A 369 -3.82 -19.14 -18.65
CA ASP A 369 -3.01 -19.73 -19.71
C ASP A 369 -3.78 -20.74 -20.55
N LEU A 370 -4.86 -21.33 -20.00
CA LEU A 370 -5.76 -22.24 -20.71
C LEU A 370 -6.71 -21.50 -21.67
N GLN A 371 -6.94 -20.21 -21.46
CA GLN A 371 -7.76 -19.34 -22.32
C GLN A 371 -7.16 -17.93 -22.32
N PRO A 372 -6.04 -17.69 -23.02
CA PRO A 372 -5.30 -16.43 -22.99
C PRO A 372 -6.08 -15.21 -23.50
N GLU A 373 -7.03 -15.40 -24.39
CA GLU A 373 -7.94 -14.36 -24.86
C GLU A 373 -8.87 -13.84 -23.78
N MET A 374 -9.04 -14.60 -22.69
CA MET A 374 -9.94 -14.27 -21.59
C MET A 374 -11.29 -13.75 -22.13
N SER A 375 -11.72 -12.56 -21.69
CA SER A 375 -12.95 -11.92 -22.21
C SER A 375 -12.67 -10.64 -23.00
N ALA A 376 -11.48 -10.51 -23.57
CA ALA A 376 -11.08 -9.28 -24.27
C ALA A 376 -11.98 -8.96 -25.48
N TYR A 377 -12.45 -9.97 -26.23
CA TYR A 377 -13.36 -9.76 -27.37
C TYR A 377 -14.74 -9.28 -26.92
N GLU A 378 -15.30 -9.87 -25.86
CA GLU A 378 -16.61 -9.47 -25.31
C GLU A 378 -16.56 -8.06 -24.71
N VAL A 379 -15.47 -7.70 -24.02
CA VAL A 379 -15.21 -6.33 -23.54
C VAL A 379 -15.18 -5.37 -24.72
N THR A 380 -14.46 -5.72 -25.78
CA THR A 380 -14.33 -4.91 -26.99
C THR A 380 -15.68 -4.71 -27.69
N ASP A 381 -16.46 -5.78 -27.88
CA ASP A 381 -17.77 -5.69 -28.52
C ASP A 381 -18.75 -4.86 -27.71
N ALA A 382 -18.73 -4.99 -26.39
CA ALA A 382 -19.54 -4.16 -25.50
C ALA A 382 -19.16 -2.68 -25.59
N LEU A 383 -17.86 -2.38 -25.56
CA LEU A 383 -17.37 -1.01 -25.65
C LEU A 383 -17.65 -0.36 -27.00
N ILE A 384 -17.49 -1.08 -28.12
CA ILE A 384 -17.79 -0.58 -29.46
C ILE A 384 -19.24 -0.12 -29.57
N LYS A 385 -20.19 -0.89 -29.00
CA LYS A 385 -21.62 -0.52 -28.99
C LYS A 385 -21.84 0.81 -28.25
N GLU A 386 -21.19 1.01 -27.13
CA GLU A 386 -21.31 2.23 -26.33
C GLU A 386 -20.67 3.45 -27.03
N ILE A 387 -19.51 3.25 -27.70
CA ILE A 387 -18.87 4.30 -28.51
C ILE A 387 -19.77 4.69 -29.68
N GLN A 388 -20.36 3.71 -30.38
CA GLN A 388 -21.28 3.96 -31.51
C GLN A 388 -22.54 4.71 -31.07
N ALA A 389 -23.00 4.49 -29.84
CA ALA A 389 -24.15 5.17 -29.28
C ALA A 389 -23.91 6.66 -28.89
N ASP A 390 -22.71 7.18 -29.04
CA ASP A 390 -22.32 8.57 -28.73
C ASP A 390 -22.69 8.99 -27.31
N LYS A 391 -22.56 8.10 -26.32
CA LYS A 391 -23.13 8.28 -25.00
C LYS A 391 -22.17 8.94 -24.02
N PHE A 392 -20.85 8.63 -24.11
CA PHE A 392 -19.86 9.00 -23.11
C PHE A 392 -18.87 10.04 -23.63
N ASP A 393 -18.41 10.89 -22.70
CA ASP A 393 -17.35 11.89 -22.92
C ASP A 393 -15.99 11.33 -22.51
N ALA A 394 -15.98 10.42 -21.53
CA ALA A 394 -14.78 9.77 -20.99
C ALA A 394 -14.98 8.27 -20.89
N ILE A 395 -13.94 7.50 -21.22
CA ILE A 395 -13.95 6.03 -21.18
C ILE A 395 -12.70 5.56 -20.42
N LEU A 396 -12.88 4.66 -19.46
CA LEU A 396 -11.82 4.05 -18.67
C LEU A 396 -11.93 2.53 -18.83
N LEU A 397 -10.97 1.95 -19.58
CA LEU A 397 -10.92 0.54 -19.95
C LEU A 397 -9.66 -0.10 -19.36
N ASN A 398 -9.81 -1.33 -18.84
CA ASN A 398 -8.70 -2.21 -18.53
C ASN A 398 -8.82 -3.53 -19.29
N PHE A 399 -7.75 -3.95 -19.94
CA PHE A 399 -7.54 -5.29 -20.46
C PHE A 399 -6.66 -6.10 -19.51
N ALA A 400 -7.24 -7.13 -18.90
CA ALA A 400 -6.61 -7.94 -17.87
C ALA A 400 -5.54 -8.91 -18.35
N ASN A 401 -5.56 -9.22 -19.65
CA ASN A 401 -4.88 -10.38 -20.23
C ASN A 401 -3.36 -10.42 -20.00
N PRO A 402 -2.58 -9.34 -20.24
CA PRO A 402 -1.12 -9.43 -20.10
C PRO A 402 -0.70 -9.76 -18.65
N ASP A 403 -1.40 -9.22 -17.65
CA ASP A 403 -1.15 -9.50 -16.25
C ASP A 403 -1.61 -10.89 -15.83
N MET A 404 -2.89 -11.18 -16.05
CA MET A 404 -3.49 -12.41 -15.54
C MET A 404 -2.89 -13.67 -16.18
N VAL A 405 -2.55 -13.63 -17.47
CA VAL A 405 -1.85 -14.74 -18.14
C VAL A 405 -0.36 -14.73 -17.79
N GLY A 406 0.25 -13.56 -17.63
CA GLY A 406 1.63 -13.40 -17.19
C GLY A 406 1.93 -14.08 -15.86
N HIS A 407 0.99 -14.05 -14.92
CA HIS A 407 1.09 -14.74 -13.63
C HIS A 407 1.24 -16.28 -13.75
N SER A 408 0.95 -16.87 -14.91
CA SER A 408 1.20 -18.28 -15.14
C SER A 408 2.70 -18.62 -15.31
N GLY A 409 3.53 -17.65 -15.64
CA GLY A 409 4.94 -17.87 -15.98
C GLY A 409 5.12 -18.63 -17.30
N MET A 410 4.10 -18.61 -18.18
CA MET A 410 4.10 -19.35 -19.45
C MET A 410 4.19 -18.38 -20.63
N LEU A 411 5.31 -18.42 -21.35
CA LEU A 411 5.64 -17.46 -22.41
C LEU A 411 4.63 -17.46 -23.58
N GLU A 412 4.35 -18.63 -24.16
CA GLU A 412 3.47 -18.75 -25.34
C GLU A 412 2.03 -18.30 -25.06
N PRO A 413 1.35 -18.72 -23.97
CA PRO A 413 0.05 -18.18 -23.61
C PRO A 413 0.07 -16.66 -23.41
N THR A 414 1.10 -16.12 -22.77
CA THR A 414 1.21 -14.67 -22.54
C THR A 414 1.41 -13.90 -23.84
N ILE A 415 2.19 -14.42 -24.80
CA ILE A 415 2.29 -13.87 -26.16
C ILE A 415 0.91 -13.83 -26.81
N LYS A 416 0.15 -14.95 -26.75
CA LYS A 416 -1.21 -15.02 -27.31
C LYS A 416 -2.16 -14.01 -26.66
N ALA A 417 -2.07 -13.82 -25.36
CA ALA A 417 -2.85 -12.82 -24.61
C ALA A 417 -2.60 -11.40 -25.15
N ILE A 418 -1.32 -11.04 -25.36
CA ILE A 418 -0.94 -9.72 -25.87
C ILE A 418 -1.41 -9.53 -27.31
N GLU A 419 -1.26 -10.53 -28.18
CA GLU A 419 -1.72 -10.50 -29.57
C GLU A 419 -3.24 -10.31 -29.66
N THR A 420 -4.00 -10.95 -28.77
CA THR A 420 -5.46 -10.76 -28.66
C THR A 420 -5.82 -9.35 -28.24
N VAL A 421 -5.15 -8.81 -27.23
CA VAL A 421 -5.37 -7.44 -26.77
C VAL A 421 -4.99 -6.42 -27.84
N ASP A 422 -3.94 -6.67 -28.62
CA ASP A 422 -3.54 -5.79 -29.73
C ASP A 422 -4.62 -5.68 -30.80
N GLU A 423 -5.25 -6.82 -31.18
CA GLU A 423 -6.40 -6.82 -32.12
C GLU A 423 -7.56 -5.98 -31.58
N CYS A 424 -7.91 -6.17 -30.31
CA CYS A 424 -8.97 -5.44 -29.63
C CYS A 424 -8.67 -3.95 -29.56
N LEU A 425 -7.44 -3.61 -29.18
CA LEU A 425 -6.93 -2.24 -29.10
C LEU A 425 -7.08 -1.51 -30.44
N GLY A 426 -6.68 -2.14 -31.54
CA GLY A 426 -6.80 -1.57 -32.87
C GLY A 426 -8.24 -1.17 -33.19
N LYS A 427 -9.19 -2.06 -32.99
CA LYS A 427 -10.63 -1.82 -33.26
C LYS A 427 -11.19 -0.64 -32.44
N ILE A 428 -10.85 -0.56 -31.16
CA ILE A 428 -11.36 0.50 -30.26
C ILE A 428 -10.74 1.85 -30.60
N VAL A 429 -9.42 1.89 -30.73
CA VAL A 429 -8.69 3.14 -30.96
C VAL A 429 -9.09 3.75 -32.31
N ASP A 430 -9.12 2.95 -33.39
CA ASP A 430 -9.51 3.44 -34.70
C ASP A 430 -10.93 4.02 -34.70
N LEU A 431 -11.89 3.36 -34.04
CA LEU A 431 -13.27 3.86 -33.91
C LEU A 431 -13.34 5.18 -33.11
N ILE A 432 -12.57 5.33 -32.05
CA ILE A 432 -12.52 6.59 -31.27
C ILE A 432 -11.94 7.73 -32.11
N LEU A 433 -10.88 7.44 -32.86
CA LEU A 433 -10.24 8.43 -33.75
C LEU A 433 -11.18 8.85 -34.90
N GLU A 434 -11.94 7.92 -35.50
CA GLU A 434 -12.98 8.21 -36.51
C GLU A 434 -14.04 9.16 -35.97
N LYS A 435 -14.35 9.12 -34.67
CA LYS A 435 -15.26 10.07 -34.00
C LYS A 435 -14.59 11.38 -33.57
N GLY A 436 -13.33 11.59 -33.91
CA GLY A 436 -12.56 12.79 -33.54
C GLY A 436 -12.16 12.79 -32.07
N GLY A 437 -12.21 11.66 -31.39
CA GLY A 437 -11.76 11.48 -30.00
C GLY A 437 -10.25 11.35 -29.88
N SER A 438 -9.79 11.13 -28.66
CA SER A 438 -8.37 10.87 -28.34
C SER A 438 -8.24 9.72 -27.36
N VAL A 439 -7.12 9.00 -27.41
CA VAL A 439 -6.86 7.85 -26.55
C VAL A 439 -5.50 8.02 -25.86
N ILE A 440 -5.47 7.69 -24.57
CA ILE A 440 -4.24 7.43 -23.82
C ILE A 440 -4.14 5.90 -23.67
N ILE A 441 -3.09 5.31 -24.22
CA ILE A 441 -2.78 3.89 -24.09
C ILE A 441 -1.63 3.77 -23.12
N THR A 442 -1.78 2.95 -22.07
CA THR A 442 -0.76 2.78 -21.03
C THR A 442 -0.88 1.40 -20.36
N ALA A 443 -0.08 1.17 -19.32
CA ALA A 443 -0.22 0.08 -18.37
C ALA A 443 -0.09 0.63 -16.94
N ASP A 444 -0.37 -0.19 -15.96
CA ASP A 444 -0.34 0.18 -14.53
C ASP A 444 0.88 -0.39 -13.79
N HIS A 445 1.49 -1.45 -14.29
CA HIS A 445 2.75 -2.05 -13.85
C HIS A 445 3.29 -3.01 -14.92
N GLY A 446 4.48 -3.57 -14.72
CA GLY A 446 5.04 -4.63 -15.55
C GLY A 446 4.74 -6.03 -14.99
N ASN A 447 4.59 -7.00 -15.87
CA ASN A 447 4.47 -8.44 -15.60
C ASN A 447 4.87 -9.22 -16.87
N ALA A 448 4.13 -9.05 -17.97
CA ALA A 448 4.31 -9.78 -19.24
C ALA A 448 5.65 -9.51 -19.94
N ASP A 449 6.37 -8.51 -19.54
CA ASP A 449 7.72 -8.17 -19.99
C ASP A 449 8.80 -9.10 -19.44
N GLU A 450 8.48 -9.90 -18.41
CA GLU A 450 9.39 -10.92 -17.86
C GLU A 450 8.59 -12.08 -17.27
N VAL A 451 8.19 -13.04 -18.10
CA VAL A 451 7.48 -14.27 -17.70
C VAL A 451 8.42 -15.48 -17.54
N ILE A 452 9.65 -15.36 -18.01
CA ILE A 452 10.74 -16.33 -17.81
C ILE A 452 11.98 -15.57 -17.37
N THR A 453 12.62 -16.05 -16.29
CA THR A 453 13.86 -15.45 -15.77
C THR A 453 15.05 -15.64 -16.73
N PRO A 454 16.16 -14.91 -16.58
CA PRO A 454 17.38 -15.15 -17.35
C PRO A 454 17.91 -16.59 -17.24
N GLU A 455 17.66 -17.27 -16.11
CA GLU A 455 18.04 -18.66 -15.84
C GLU A 455 17.11 -19.66 -16.54
N GLY A 456 15.94 -19.22 -17.01
CA GLY A 456 14.96 -20.06 -17.71
C GLY A 456 13.84 -20.60 -16.82
N GLU A 457 13.71 -20.11 -15.60
CA GLU A 457 12.65 -20.46 -14.67
C GLU A 457 11.40 -19.59 -14.89
N PRO A 458 10.18 -20.10 -14.62
CA PRO A 458 8.96 -19.31 -14.67
C PRO A 458 9.02 -18.12 -13.71
N MET A 459 8.67 -16.94 -14.21
CA MET A 459 8.51 -15.71 -13.42
C MET A 459 7.03 -15.37 -13.34
N THR A 460 6.48 -15.34 -12.13
CA THR A 460 5.05 -15.14 -11.89
C THR A 460 4.76 -13.82 -11.14
N ALA A 461 5.83 -13.10 -10.75
CA ALA A 461 5.72 -11.82 -10.05
C ALA A 461 5.71 -10.64 -11.05
N HIS A 462 5.26 -9.48 -10.55
CA HIS A 462 5.37 -8.23 -11.30
C HIS A 462 6.84 -7.80 -11.45
N THR A 463 7.09 -6.84 -12.35
CA THR A 463 8.42 -6.27 -12.56
C THR A 463 8.48 -4.81 -12.09
N THR A 464 9.68 -4.29 -11.92
CA THR A 464 9.91 -2.86 -11.65
C THR A 464 10.15 -2.06 -12.92
N ASN A 465 10.00 -2.68 -14.09
CA ASN A 465 10.23 -2.04 -15.38
C ASN A 465 9.19 -0.93 -15.63
N PRO A 466 9.54 0.11 -16.41
CA PRO A 466 8.60 1.16 -16.78
C PRO A 466 7.47 0.61 -17.67
N VAL A 467 6.41 1.38 -17.77
CA VAL A 467 5.26 1.08 -18.63
C VAL A 467 5.15 2.10 -19.77
N PRO A 468 4.53 1.74 -20.91
CA PRO A 468 4.38 2.65 -22.04
C PRO A 468 3.31 3.70 -21.77
N VAL A 469 3.42 4.85 -22.42
CA VAL A 469 2.31 5.79 -22.60
C VAL A 469 2.31 6.30 -24.03
N ILE A 470 1.15 6.25 -24.70
CA ILE A 470 0.90 6.80 -26.04
C ILE A 470 -0.31 7.72 -25.93
N VAL A 471 -0.23 8.92 -26.51
CA VAL A 471 -1.39 9.83 -26.61
C VAL A 471 -1.71 10.06 -28.08
N THR A 472 -2.88 9.62 -28.55
CA THR A 472 -3.26 9.66 -29.97
C THR A 472 -3.73 11.06 -30.40
N LYS A 473 -2.97 12.09 -30.09
CA LYS A 473 -3.22 13.48 -30.51
C LYS A 473 -2.03 14.00 -31.29
N GLN A 474 -2.28 14.46 -32.49
CA GLN A 474 -1.23 15.03 -33.34
C GLN A 474 -0.82 16.42 -32.89
N GLY A 475 0.42 16.79 -33.18
CA GLY A 475 0.94 18.16 -32.93
C GLY A 475 1.30 18.46 -31.49
N ILE A 476 1.30 17.47 -30.61
CA ILE A 476 1.78 17.58 -29.22
C ILE A 476 3.11 16.83 -29.05
N GLN A 477 3.80 17.11 -27.95
CA GLN A 477 4.94 16.34 -27.46
C GLN A 477 4.68 15.89 -26.04
N LEU A 478 5.18 14.72 -25.66
CA LEU A 478 5.12 14.26 -24.28
C LEU A 478 6.45 14.54 -23.57
N ARG A 479 6.38 14.81 -22.26
CA ARG A 479 7.55 14.87 -21.40
C ARG A 479 8.00 13.47 -21.00
N ASP A 480 9.28 13.32 -20.77
CA ASP A 480 9.88 12.11 -20.20
C ASP A 480 9.81 12.11 -18.66
N GLY A 481 10.04 10.96 -18.06
CA GLY A 481 10.07 10.81 -16.61
C GLY A 481 8.73 10.98 -15.93
N GLY A 482 7.63 10.71 -16.64
CA GLY A 482 6.29 10.70 -16.07
C GLY A 482 6.03 9.55 -15.11
N ILE A 483 4.98 9.67 -14.32
CA ILE A 483 4.48 8.67 -13.37
C ILE A 483 3.01 8.37 -13.61
N LEU A 484 2.47 7.32 -13.02
CA LEU A 484 1.05 6.96 -13.19
C LEU A 484 0.09 8.07 -12.72
N GLY A 485 0.46 8.83 -11.69
CA GLY A 485 -0.31 9.98 -11.21
C GLY A 485 -0.45 11.14 -12.21
N ASP A 486 0.28 11.12 -13.32
CA ASP A 486 0.20 12.13 -14.38
C ASP A 486 -0.90 11.83 -15.41
N LEU A 487 -1.45 10.63 -15.41
CA LEU A 487 -2.44 10.20 -16.41
C LEU A 487 -3.78 10.91 -16.27
N ALA A 488 -4.33 11.08 -15.06
CA ALA A 488 -5.55 11.83 -14.85
C ALA A 488 -5.40 13.31 -15.25
N PRO A 489 -4.34 14.06 -14.84
CA PRO A 489 -4.07 15.38 -15.36
C PRO A 489 -3.98 15.45 -16.90
N THR A 490 -3.36 14.45 -17.53
CA THR A 490 -3.27 14.37 -19.00
C THR A 490 -4.64 14.16 -19.65
N MET A 491 -5.48 13.30 -19.06
CA MET A 491 -6.84 13.09 -19.55
C MET A 491 -7.70 14.35 -19.41
N LEU A 492 -7.58 15.07 -18.29
CA LEU A 492 -8.27 16.35 -18.10
C LEU A 492 -7.83 17.41 -19.11
N ASP A 493 -6.54 17.47 -19.42
CA ASP A 493 -5.98 18.39 -20.43
C ASP A 493 -6.56 18.08 -21.82
N LEU A 494 -6.65 16.80 -22.21
CA LEU A 494 -7.29 16.38 -23.46
C LEU A 494 -8.79 16.75 -23.52
N LEU A 495 -9.48 16.76 -22.40
CA LEU A 495 -10.87 17.15 -22.25
C LEU A 495 -11.06 18.68 -22.15
N GLY A 496 -9.97 19.45 -22.06
CA GLY A 496 -10.02 20.91 -21.88
C GLY A 496 -10.50 21.33 -20.48
N LEU A 497 -10.31 20.48 -19.47
CA LEU A 497 -10.70 20.71 -18.08
C LEU A 497 -9.51 21.17 -17.23
N GLN A 498 -9.79 22.00 -16.24
CA GLN A 498 -8.79 22.40 -15.26
C GLN A 498 -8.53 21.27 -14.26
N LYS A 499 -7.28 21.03 -13.98
CA LYS A 499 -6.81 20.09 -12.95
C LYS A 499 -7.08 20.66 -11.55
N PRO A 500 -7.72 19.92 -10.61
CA PRO A 500 -7.88 20.38 -9.24
C PRO A 500 -6.53 20.42 -8.50
N ALA A 501 -6.46 21.22 -7.43
CA ALA A 501 -5.23 21.42 -6.66
C ALA A 501 -4.72 20.13 -5.99
N GLU A 502 -5.63 19.25 -5.62
CA GLU A 502 -5.32 17.97 -4.99
C GLU A 502 -4.58 16.99 -5.92
N MET A 503 -4.78 17.12 -7.23
CA MET A 503 -3.99 16.36 -8.20
C MET A 503 -2.60 17.01 -8.32
N THR A 504 -1.60 16.44 -7.63
CA THR A 504 -0.21 16.92 -7.70
C THR A 504 0.53 16.46 -8.95
N GLY A 505 0.01 15.44 -9.65
CA GLY A 505 0.50 15.03 -10.96
C GLY A 505 0.43 16.17 -11.99
N THR A 506 1.20 16.05 -13.04
CA THR A 506 1.31 17.08 -14.10
C THR A 506 0.98 16.45 -15.44
N SER A 507 0.22 17.14 -16.30
CA SER A 507 -0.03 16.66 -17.67
C SER A 507 1.27 16.26 -18.36
N LEU A 508 1.24 15.12 -19.06
CA LEU A 508 2.36 14.63 -19.87
C LEU A 508 2.54 15.48 -21.15
N ILE A 509 1.53 16.25 -21.54
CA ILE A 509 1.55 17.10 -22.74
C ILE A 509 2.38 18.35 -22.45
N LYS A 510 3.34 18.63 -23.38
CA LYS A 510 4.18 19.85 -23.36
C LYS A 510 3.51 20.99 -24.10
#